data_22a5f7ba3b42c5b2bdf090d04fedc803
#
_entry.id   22a5f7ba3b42c5b2bdf090d04fedc803
#
_cell.length_a   1.000
_cell.length_b   1.000
_cell.length_c   1.000
_cell.angle_alpha   90.00
_cell.angle_beta   90.00
_cell.angle_gamma   90.00
#
_symmetry.space_group_name_H-M   'P 1'
#
loop_
_entity.id
_entity.type
_entity.pdbx_description
1 polymer ?
#
loop_
_entity_poly.entity_id
_entity_poly.type
_entity_poly.pdbx_seq_one_letter_code
_entity_poly.pdbx_strand_id
1 'polypeptide(L)'
;MHGESPSDKYDPRSIGINGRLDTIQAAILLEKLKIFPDEIAARNVIAKRYEAGLAGCATLPRVGGESTSVWAQYTIRLPAGRRDALAATLKSQGIPTAVYSAKPLHRQNAYRTFPLADGGAPVSERLCDEVISLPMHAYLEAPVQDRIIDAVRRALAD
;
A
#
# COMPACT_ATOMS: atom_id res chain seq x y z
N MET A 1 -4.21 14.82 -13.80
CA MET A 1 -3.69 13.61 -14.41
C MET A 1 -4.74 12.51 -14.49
N HIS A 2 -5.21 11.91 -13.43
CA HIS A 2 -6.29 10.89 -13.50
C HIS A 2 -7.70 11.46 -13.31
N GLY A 3 -7.91 12.74 -13.55
CA GLY A 3 -9.16 13.41 -13.24
C GLY A 3 -9.29 13.77 -11.75
N GLU A 4 -8.16 13.95 -11.08
CA GLU A 4 -8.07 14.24 -9.64
C GLU A 4 -8.90 15.45 -9.23
N SER A 5 -9.54 15.33 -8.07
CA SER A 5 -10.17 16.46 -7.40
C SER A 5 -9.10 17.24 -6.59
N PRO A 6 -9.11 18.58 -6.59
CA PRO A 6 -8.22 19.37 -5.73
C PRO A 6 -8.39 19.08 -4.24
N SER A 7 -9.55 18.59 -3.83
CA SER A 7 -9.90 18.33 -2.43
C SER A 7 -9.73 16.88 -2.00
N ASP A 8 -9.72 15.92 -2.94
CA ASP A 8 -9.58 14.50 -2.64
C ASP A 8 -8.86 13.75 -3.76
N LYS A 9 -7.62 13.37 -3.51
CA LYS A 9 -6.76 12.63 -4.42
C LYS A 9 -7.30 11.24 -4.80
N TYR A 10 -8.11 10.64 -3.94
CA TYR A 10 -8.62 9.28 -4.11
C TYR A 10 -10.06 9.23 -4.64
N ASP A 11 -10.67 10.38 -4.90
CA ASP A 11 -12.01 10.49 -5.50
C ASP A 11 -12.01 11.37 -6.76
N PRO A 12 -11.52 10.85 -7.91
CA PRO A 12 -11.45 11.61 -9.16
C PRO A 12 -12.85 12.02 -9.64
N ARG A 13 -12.97 13.26 -10.11
CA ARG A 13 -14.22 13.82 -10.65
C ARG A 13 -14.46 13.50 -12.11
N SER A 14 -13.40 13.23 -12.85
CA SER A 14 -13.43 12.91 -14.28
C SER A 14 -12.45 11.81 -14.62
N ILE A 15 -12.67 11.15 -15.74
CA ILE A 15 -11.72 10.17 -16.29
C ILE A 15 -10.58 10.94 -16.94
N GLY A 16 -9.36 10.71 -16.49
CA GLY A 16 -8.14 11.33 -17.01
C GLY A 16 -7.29 10.35 -17.80
N ILE A 17 -6.14 10.85 -18.29
CA ILE A 17 -5.16 10.06 -19.04
C ILE A 17 -3.97 9.75 -18.14
N ASN A 18 -3.48 8.52 -18.20
CA ASN A 18 -2.19 8.15 -17.60
C ASN A 18 -1.05 8.38 -18.60
N GLY A 19 -0.55 9.62 -18.70
CA GLY A 19 0.50 10.02 -19.64
C GLY A 19 1.75 10.49 -18.91
N ARG A 20 2.46 9.61 -18.19
CA ARG A 20 3.47 10.01 -17.21
C ARG A 20 4.92 9.72 -17.57
N LEU A 21 5.25 9.23 -18.72
CA LEU A 21 6.64 8.95 -19.07
C LEU A 21 7.13 10.01 -20.07
N ASP A 22 7.95 10.94 -19.60
CA ASP A 22 8.71 11.87 -20.44
C ASP A 22 10.16 11.37 -20.62
N THR A 23 10.90 12.02 -21.52
CA THR A 23 12.27 11.64 -21.89
C THR A 23 13.23 11.74 -20.71
N ILE A 24 13.08 12.74 -19.84
CA ILE A 24 13.94 12.92 -18.65
C ILE A 24 13.66 11.79 -17.65
N GLN A 25 12.40 11.49 -17.40
CA GLN A 25 12.01 10.36 -16.55
C GLN A 25 12.52 9.03 -17.13
N ALA A 26 12.43 8.82 -18.43
CA ALA A 26 12.95 7.63 -19.09
C ALA A 26 14.47 7.48 -18.90
N ALA A 27 15.24 8.56 -19.06
CA ALA A 27 16.69 8.55 -18.85
C ALA A 27 17.06 8.19 -17.40
N ILE A 28 16.36 8.75 -16.41
CA ILE A 28 16.55 8.39 -14.99
C ILE A 28 16.21 6.93 -14.73
N LEU A 29 15.12 6.41 -15.31
CA LEU A 29 14.72 5.03 -15.15
C LEU A 29 15.71 4.05 -15.73
N LEU A 30 16.37 4.37 -16.86
CA LEU A 30 17.42 3.53 -17.43
C LEU A 30 18.58 3.31 -16.45
N GLU A 31 19.02 4.36 -15.75
CA GLU A 31 20.04 4.22 -14.72
C GLU A 31 19.53 3.43 -13.49
N LYS A 32 18.30 3.67 -13.08
CA LYS A 32 17.68 2.94 -11.97
C LYS A 32 17.49 1.44 -12.26
N LEU A 33 17.27 1.05 -13.50
CA LEU A 33 17.14 -0.36 -13.88
C LEU A 33 18.44 -1.15 -13.61
N LYS A 34 19.61 -0.51 -13.60
CA LYS A 34 20.89 -1.17 -13.33
C LYS A 34 20.98 -1.70 -11.90
N ILE A 35 20.39 -1.01 -10.95
CA ILE A 35 20.39 -1.37 -9.51
C ILE A 35 19.09 -2.05 -9.07
N PHE A 36 18.11 -2.15 -9.94
CA PHE A 36 16.77 -2.65 -9.61
C PHE A 36 16.76 -4.11 -9.11
N PRO A 37 17.55 -5.05 -9.64
CA PRO A 37 17.66 -6.40 -9.08
C PRO A 37 18.09 -6.42 -7.61
N ASP A 38 19.06 -5.59 -7.23
CA ASP A 38 19.53 -5.48 -5.85
C ASP A 38 18.46 -4.84 -4.95
N GLU A 39 17.74 -3.83 -5.45
CA GLU A 39 16.60 -3.24 -4.73
C GLU A 39 15.47 -4.26 -4.51
N ILE A 40 15.19 -5.16 -5.47
CA ILE A 40 14.22 -6.24 -5.31
C ILE A 40 14.69 -7.21 -4.22
N ALA A 41 15.94 -7.61 -4.23
CA ALA A 41 16.51 -8.50 -3.22
C ALA A 41 16.39 -7.89 -1.81
N ALA A 42 16.77 -6.63 -1.65
CA ALA A 42 16.66 -5.89 -0.38
C ALA A 42 15.21 -5.80 0.10
N ARG A 43 14.26 -5.47 -0.78
CA ARG A 43 12.82 -5.42 -0.42
C ARG A 43 12.28 -6.78 0.00
N ASN A 44 12.76 -7.88 -0.58
CA ASN A 44 12.37 -9.22 -0.15
C ASN A 44 12.90 -9.55 1.26
N VAL A 45 14.09 -9.09 1.63
CA VAL A 45 14.61 -9.22 3.02
C VAL A 45 13.71 -8.46 3.99
N ILE A 46 13.35 -7.21 3.66
CA ILE A 46 12.45 -6.37 4.46
C ILE A 46 11.07 -7.02 4.60
N ALA A 47 10.51 -7.57 3.50
CA ALA A 47 9.22 -8.23 3.52
C ALA A 47 9.22 -9.45 4.46
N LYS A 48 10.24 -10.30 4.39
CA LYS A 48 10.41 -11.45 5.31
C LYS A 48 10.51 -11.02 6.77
N ARG A 49 11.21 -9.91 7.04
CA ARG A 49 11.32 -9.38 8.40
C ARG A 49 9.98 -8.86 8.93
N TYR A 50 9.19 -8.18 8.10
CA TYR A 50 7.80 -7.81 8.45
C TYR A 50 6.92 -9.05 8.67
N GLU A 51 7.04 -10.05 7.80
CA GLU A 51 6.30 -11.31 7.94
C GLU A 51 6.57 -11.97 9.29
N ALA A 52 7.84 -12.11 9.66
CA ALA A 52 8.23 -12.69 10.95
C ALA A 52 7.79 -11.82 12.14
N GLY A 53 8.00 -10.51 12.06
CA GLY A 53 7.73 -9.58 13.15
C GLY A 53 6.25 -9.30 13.41
N LEU A 54 5.39 -9.42 12.38
CA LEU A 54 3.95 -9.15 12.47
C LEU A 54 3.09 -10.41 12.44
N ALA A 55 3.72 -11.58 12.48
CA ALA A 55 2.99 -12.85 12.54
C ALA A 55 2.00 -12.86 13.70
N GLY A 56 0.75 -13.22 13.42
CA GLY A 56 -0.33 -13.28 14.42
C GLY A 56 -0.96 -11.92 14.78
N CYS A 57 -0.41 -10.79 14.34
CA CYS A 57 -0.97 -9.46 14.64
C CYS A 57 -1.96 -8.97 13.58
N ALA A 58 -1.74 -9.34 12.32
CA ALA A 58 -2.54 -8.93 11.18
C ALA A 58 -2.55 -10.02 10.11
N THR A 59 -3.43 -9.90 9.11
CA THR A 59 -3.32 -10.72 7.90
C THR A 59 -2.25 -10.11 7.00
N LEU A 60 -1.20 -10.87 6.74
CA LEU A 60 -0.04 -10.43 5.96
C LEU A 60 -0.17 -10.82 4.49
N PRO A 61 0.44 -10.06 3.56
CA PRO A 61 0.45 -10.41 2.15
C PRO A 61 1.23 -11.71 1.92
N ARG A 62 0.73 -12.54 1.01
CA ARG A 62 1.38 -13.80 0.62
C ARG A 62 1.73 -13.77 -0.85
N VAL A 63 2.93 -14.21 -1.18
CA VAL A 63 3.40 -14.39 -2.56
C VAL A 63 3.25 -15.86 -2.92
N GLY A 64 2.66 -16.16 -4.08
CA GLY A 64 2.55 -17.53 -4.57
C GLY A 64 3.93 -18.16 -4.84
N GLY A 65 4.05 -19.50 -4.69
CA GLY A 65 5.34 -20.18 -4.66
C GLY A 65 6.23 -20.01 -5.90
N GLU A 66 5.62 -19.75 -7.07
CA GLU A 66 6.36 -19.54 -8.34
C GLU A 66 6.53 -18.05 -8.70
N SER A 67 6.14 -17.14 -7.80
CA SER A 67 6.16 -15.71 -8.05
C SER A 67 7.19 -14.99 -7.18
N THR A 68 7.79 -13.95 -7.75
CA THR A 68 8.63 -13.00 -7.01
C THR A 68 7.94 -11.64 -6.97
N SER A 69 7.75 -11.10 -5.77
CA SER A 69 7.21 -9.75 -5.61
C SER A 69 8.32 -8.70 -5.62
N VAL A 70 8.06 -7.58 -6.29
CA VAL A 70 8.93 -6.39 -6.23
C VAL A 70 8.64 -5.51 -5.02
N TRP A 71 7.61 -5.84 -4.26
CA TRP A 71 7.19 -5.14 -3.03
C TRP A 71 7.13 -3.62 -3.20
N ALA A 72 6.38 -3.15 -4.21
CA ALA A 72 6.09 -1.73 -4.36
C ALA A 72 5.37 -1.16 -3.12
N GLN A 73 4.61 -2.01 -2.45
CA GLN A 73 3.89 -1.74 -1.21
C GLN A 73 3.94 -2.98 -0.32
N TYR A 74 3.95 -2.78 1.00
CA TYR A 74 3.72 -3.86 1.97
C TYR A 74 2.40 -3.58 2.70
N THR A 75 1.33 -4.17 2.19
CA THR A 75 -0.04 -3.92 2.65
C THR A 75 -0.50 -5.03 3.57
N ILE A 76 -0.81 -4.68 4.81
CA ILE A 76 -1.42 -5.58 5.79
C ILE A 76 -2.92 -5.34 5.86
N ARG A 77 -3.66 -6.37 6.27
CA ARG A 77 -5.10 -6.30 6.47
C ARG A 77 -5.42 -6.47 7.95
N LEU A 78 -6.29 -5.62 8.46
CA LEU A 78 -6.72 -5.58 9.86
C LEU A 78 -8.20 -5.98 9.99
N PRO A 79 -8.66 -6.36 11.18
CA PRO A 79 -10.08 -6.44 11.46
C PRO A 79 -10.78 -5.12 11.19
N ALA A 80 -12.07 -5.18 10.83
CA ALA A 80 -12.88 -4.00 10.55
C ALA A 80 -12.81 -2.97 11.71
N GLY A 81 -12.70 -1.70 11.36
CA GLY A 81 -12.64 -0.59 12.31
C GLY A 81 -11.27 -0.34 12.97
N ARG A 82 -10.28 -1.22 12.80
CA ARG A 82 -8.95 -1.05 13.44
C ARG A 82 -7.96 -0.23 12.59
N ARG A 83 -8.17 -0.11 11.29
CA ARG A 83 -7.25 0.54 10.34
C ARG A 83 -6.98 2.00 10.70
N ASP A 84 -8.00 2.80 10.92
CA ASP A 84 -7.86 4.25 11.13
C ASP A 84 -7.22 4.56 12.50
N ALA A 85 -7.56 3.78 13.53
CA ALA A 85 -6.92 3.88 14.84
C ALA A 85 -5.42 3.56 14.75
N LEU A 86 -5.04 2.48 14.06
CA LEU A 86 -3.64 2.16 13.81
C LEU A 86 -2.93 3.27 13.05
N ALA A 87 -3.54 3.78 11.97
CA ALA A 87 -2.96 4.86 11.18
C ALA A 87 -2.69 6.12 12.03
N ALA A 88 -3.64 6.50 12.88
CA ALA A 88 -3.51 7.64 13.79
C ALA A 88 -2.38 7.42 14.82
N THR A 89 -2.31 6.24 15.43
CA THR A 89 -1.26 5.86 16.38
C THR A 89 0.13 5.90 15.75
N LEU A 90 0.30 5.29 14.56
CA LEU A 90 1.59 5.30 13.86
C LEU A 90 1.99 6.72 13.44
N LYS A 91 1.05 7.52 12.95
CA LYS A 91 1.28 8.94 12.61
C LYS A 91 1.76 9.75 13.80
N SER A 92 1.16 9.58 14.99
CA SER A 92 1.59 10.29 16.21
C SER A 92 3.03 9.93 16.65
N GLN A 93 3.52 8.77 16.22
CA GLN A 93 4.89 8.31 16.45
C GLN A 93 5.84 8.65 15.29
N GLY A 94 5.41 9.43 14.30
CA GLY A 94 6.19 9.79 13.12
C GLY A 94 6.44 8.65 12.15
N ILE A 95 5.62 7.59 12.17
CA ILE A 95 5.69 6.46 11.24
C ILE A 95 4.68 6.71 10.11
N PRO A 96 5.14 6.98 8.87
CA PRO A 96 4.25 7.22 7.75
C PRO A 96 3.57 5.93 7.31
N THR A 97 2.29 6.00 7.01
CA THR A 97 1.51 4.90 6.43
C THR A 97 0.68 5.41 5.26
N ALA A 98 0.22 4.50 4.41
CA ALA A 98 -0.61 4.85 3.27
C ALA A 98 -1.81 3.92 3.13
N VAL A 99 -2.95 4.48 2.72
CA VAL A 99 -4.12 3.73 2.28
C VAL A 99 -4.30 4.04 0.79
N TYR A 100 -3.72 3.21 -0.07
CA TYR A 100 -3.75 3.44 -1.53
C TYR A 100 -5.12 3.19 -2.15
N SER A 101 -5.93 2.33 -1.53
CA SER A 101 -7.26 1.94 -2.01
C SER A 101 -8.33 2.36 -1.00
N ALA A 102 -8.38 3.66 -0.67
CA ALA A 102 -9.32 4.19 0.31
C ALA A 102 -10.78 4.12 -0.15
N LYS A 103 -11.03 4.10 -1.45
CA LYS A 103 -12.38 4.03 -2.04
C LYS A 103 -12.37 3.07 -3.23
N PRO A 104 -13.26 2.07 -3.28
CA PRO A 104 -13.33 1.15 -4.40
C PRO A 104 -13.76 1.89 -5.67
N LEU A 105 -13.29 1.44 -6.82
CA LEU A 105 -13.43 2.15 -8.10
C LEU A 105 -14.89 2.50 -8.43
N HIS A 106 -15.81 1.55 -8.24
CA HIS A 106 -17.24 1.74 -8.52
C HIS A 106 -17.93 2.77 -7.60
N ARG A 107 -17.31 3.17 -6.48
CA ARG A 107 -17.80 4.22 -5.59
C ARG A 107 -17.16 5.58 -5.83
N GLN A 108 -16.13 5.66 -6.68
CA GLN A 108 -15.52 6.92 -7.05
C GLN A 108 -16.44 7.71 -7.99
N ASN A 109 -16.46 9.03 -7.85
CA ASN A 109 -17.41 9.89 -8.58
C ASN A 109 -17.34 9.73 -10.10
N ALA A 110 -16.13 9.52 -10.65
CA ALA A 110 -15.93 9.35 -12.10
C ALA A 110 -16.48 8.01 -12.65
N TYR A 111 -16.64 6.99 -11.79
CA TYR A 111 -16.93 5.62 -12.23
C TYR A 111 -18.26 5.06 -11.71
N ARG A 112 -18.96 5.76 -10.82
CA ARG A 112 -20.19 5.29 -10.16
C ARG A 112 -21.36 5.01 -11.12
N THR A 113 -21.30 5.52 -12.35
CA THR A 113 -22.31 5.33 -13.38
C THR A 113 -22.04 4.13 -14.28
N PHE A 114 -20.87 3.49 -14.14
CA PHE A 114 -20.55 2.27 -14.89
C PHE A 114 -21.27 1.07 -14.28
N PRO A 115 -21.64 0.09 -15.12
CA PRO A 115 -22.28 -1.12 -14.63
C PRO A 115 -21.37 -1.89 -13.68
N LEU A 116 -21.98 -2.47 -12.66
CA LEU A 116 -21.33 -3.36 -11.71
C LEU A 116 -21.77 -4.79 -11.99
N ALA A 117 -20.90 -5.76 -11.76
CA ALA A 117 -21.23 -7.17 -11.89
C ALA A 117 -22.39 -7.57 -10.94
N ASP A 118 -23.12 -8.61 -11.32
CA ASP A 118 -24.16 -9.18 -10.45
C ASP A 118 -23.56 -9.58 -9.08
N GLY A 119 -24.24 -9.18 -8.01
CA GLY A 119 -23.74 -9.37 -6.64
C GLY A 119 -22.78 -8.28 -6.12
N GLY A 120 -22.44 -7.28 -6.95
CA GLY A 120 -21.63 -6.15 -6.54
C GLY A 120 -20.14 -6.46 -6.35
N ALA A 121 -19.45 -5.68 -5.53
CA ALA A 121 -18.03 -5.85 -5.22
C ALA A 121 -17.76 -5.83 -3.68
N PRO A 122 -18.42 -6.72 -2.90
CA PRO A 122 -18.37 -6.66 -1.43
C PRO A 122 -16.97 -6.90 -0.87
N VAL A 123 -16.14 -7.68 -1.56
CA VAL A 123 -14.74 -7.90 -1.16
C VAL A 123 -13.93 -6.62 -1.29
N SER A 124 -14.07 -5.90 -2.41
CA SER A 124 -13.37 -4.63 -2.63
C SER A 124 -13.81 -3.57 -1.63
N GLU A 125 -15.10 -3.50 -1.33
CA GLU A 125 -15.65 -2.56 -0.34
C GLU A 125 -15.05 -2.82 1.04
N ARG A 126 -15.09 -4.06 1.49
CA ARG A 126 -14.52 -4.45 2.77
C ARG A 126 -13.01 -4.18 2.86
N LEU A 127 -12.25 -4.56 1.82
CA LEU A 127 -10.80 -4.37 1.83
C LEU A 127 -10.40 -2.90 1.88
N CYS A 128 -11.17 -1.98 1.27
CA CYS A 128 -10.89 -0.55 1.37
C CYS A 128 -10.92 -0.03 2.82
N ASP A 129 -11.67 -0.66 3.71
CA ASP A 129 -11.78 -0.28 5.12
C ASP A 129 -10.80 -1.03 6.03
N GLU A 130 -10.20 -2.13 5.54
CA GLU A 130 -9.38 -3.03 6.33
C GLU A 130 -7.87 -2.92 6.04
N VAL A 131 -7.45 -2.39 4.88
CA VAL A 131 -6.04 -2.42 4.46
C VAL A 131 -5.28 -1.14 4.79
N ILE A 132 -3.99 -1.32 5.14
CA ILE A 132 -3.03 -0.23 5.35
C ILE A 132 -1.64 -0.68 4.90
N SER A 133 -0.90 0.21 4.24
CA SER A 133 0.47 -0.06 3.78
C SER A 133 1.48 0.54 4.73
N LEU A 134 2.43 -0.29 5.16
CA LEU A 134 3.57 0.08 5.98
C LEU A 134 4.71 0.62 5.11
N PRO A 135 5.67 1.37 5.70
CA PRO A 135 6.85 1.83 4.97
C PRO A 135 7.60 0.68 4.30
N MET A 136 7.85 0.79 2.99
CA MET A 136 8.52 -0.23 2.19
C MET A 136 9.40 0.41 1.12
N HIS A 137 10.70 0.25 1.25
CA HIS A 137 11.70 0.64 0.25
C HIS A 137 13.00 -0.13 0.48
N ALA A 138 13.85 -0.26 -0.54
CA ALA A 138 15.07 -1.06 -0.52
C ALA A 138 16.10 -0.62 0.55
N TYR A 139 16.02 0.61 1.00
CA TYR A 139 16.95 1.24 1.94
C TYR A 139 16.38 1.38 3.36
N LEU A 140 15.33 0.63 3.70
CA LEU A 140 14.76 0.63 5.05
C LEU A 140 15.69 -0.13 6.00
N GLU A 141 16.32 0.61 6.90
CA GLU A 141 17.27 0.07 7.86
C GLU A 141 16.58 -0.80 8.92
N ALA A 142 17.27 -1.84 9.38
CA ALA A 142 16.73 -2.79 10.34
C ALA A 142 16.23 -2.14 11.65
N PRO A 143 16.93 -1.18 12.29
CA PRO A 143 16.44 -0.54 13.51
C PRO A 143 15.16 0.28 13.29
N VAL A 144 15.05 0.91 12.12
CA VAL A 144 13.82 1.66 11.74
C VAL A 144 12.66 0.70 11.54
N GLN A 145 12.92 -0.43 10.87
CA GLN A 145 11.91 -1.47 10.66
C GLN A 145 11.45 -2.10 11.98
N ASP A 146 12.36 -2.36 12.91
CA ASP A 146 12.02 -2.88 14.25
C ASP A 146 11.10 -1.93 15.00
N ARG A 147 11.41 -0.62 14.98
CA ARG A 147 10.56 0.40 15.57
C ARG A 147 9.14 0.37 14.96
N ILE A 148 9.02 0.18 13.65
CA ILE A 148 7.72 0.08 12.97
C ILE A 148 6.97 -1.18 13.44
N ILE A 149 7.63 -2.33 13.45
CA ILE A 149 7.06 -3.60 13.89
C ILE A 149 6.55 -3.49 15.32
N ASP A 150 7.37 -2.96 16.22
CA ASP A 150 7.01 -2.80 17.64
C ASP A 150 5.84 -1.84 17.85
N ALA A 151 5.79 -0.75 17.08
CA ALA A 151 4.69 0.20 17.12
C ALA A 151 3.38 -0.43 16.66
N VAL A 152 3.40 -1.19 15.54
CA VAL A 152 2.23 -1.92 15.03
C VAL A 152 1.77 -2.96 16.06
N ARG A 153 2.69 -3.76 16.62
CA ARG A 153 2.35 -4.79 17.62
C ARG A 153 1.68 -4.19 18.84
N ARG A 154 2.25 -3.11 19.41
CA ARG A 154 1.66 -2.43 20.56
C ARG A 154 0.27 -1.88 20.25
N ALA A 155 0.10 -1.21 19.13
CA ALA A 155 -1.19 -0.63 18.74
C ALA A 155 -2.27 -1.66 18.43
N LEU A 156 -1.92 -2.92 18.16
CA LEU A 156 -2.87 -4.00 17.88
C LEU A 156 -3.10 -4.95 19.09
N ALA A 157 -2.28 -4.85 20.14
CA ALA A 157 -2.44 -5.62 21.37
C ALA A 157 -3.58 -5.10 22.26
N ASP A 158 -3.93 -3.82 22.10
CA ASP A 158 -5.05 -3.12 22.77
C ASP A 158 -6.36 -3.33 21.96
#